data_ce70eac61f987693a8b3d7e73eea72de
#
_entry.id   ce70eac61f987693a8b3d7e73eea72de
#
_cell.length_a   1.000
_cell.length_b   1.000
_cell.length_c   1.000
_cell.angle_alpha   90.00
_cell.angle_beta   90.00
_cell.angle_gamma   90.00
#
_symmetry.space_group_name_H-M   'P 1'
#
loop_
_entity.id
_entity.type
_entity.pdbx_description
1 polymer ?
#
loop_
_entity_poly.entity_id
_entity_poly.type
_entity_poly.pdbx_seq_one_letter_code
_entity_poly.pdbx_strand_id
1 'polypeptide(L)'
;MSTFKNCISAAAAGVMSLALALPAAAAPTKFDFWFGLSGDLERVVQTMCKNFNESQKDYEVVCTSQGNYDATLQNTIAAFRAGKQPAVVQVYDAGTATMMLSGAYYPAGKLMSENGYKIDWNDYFPGIARYYATSKGELLSFPFNSSTALLYWNKDAFAKIGKTEAPKTWEDAAADMKALKGAGYDCPMAINISGNESWQLMEQFSALHNQPIATKNNGYDGLDARLEVNKTKFVKYVTDLKSWYDQGLIKIKSKELGQDMVQAFASGDCQMIMTSVGDHGTVGKTQKAGMNWDVAELPVYAGTERKNSLVGGASLWVLSGKSADEYKGAAAFLNFIHDPKTALFWSTNTGYIPVTNSGFEFMKSSGFYDKAPYKGREVAIASLTASEPTQITRGIRLGNFTQIRAEFGNQMQAIFANKVSVQEGIDNLAKNGNAVLERFEATYKGKQLP
;
A
#
# COMPACT_ATOMS: atom_id res chain seq x y z
N MET A 1 -78.07 28.20 70.88
CA MET A 1 -77.60 28.92 69.71
C MET A 1 -76.40 28.16 69.21
N SER A 2 -76.63 27.34 68.22
CA SER A 2 -75.74 26.26 67.79
C SER A 2 -75.24 26.55 66.36
N THR A 3 -73.96 26.55 66.16
CA THR A 3 -73.33 26.69 64.84
C THR A 3 -72.81 25.35 64.41
N PHE A 4 -73.39 24.82 63.35
CA PHE A 4 -72.89 23.63 62.65
C PHE A 4 -71.63 23.96 61.76
N LYS A 5 -70.56 23.22 61.95
CA LYS A 5 -69.45 23.26 61.04
C LYS A 5 -69.53 22.05 60.12
N ASN A 6 -69.63 22.28 58.81
CA ASN A 6 -69.48 21.24 57.75
C ASN A 6 -68.03 20.94 57.48
N CYS A 7 -67.63 19.69 57.65
CA CYS A 7 -66.39 19.19 57.17
C CYS A 7 -66.55 18.67 55.72
N ILE A 8 -65.86 19.30 54.77
CA ILE A 8 -65.70 18.80 53.39
C ILE A 8 -64.42 18.06 53.33
N SER A 9 -64.47 16.73 53.14
CA SER A 9 -63.35 15.89 52.90
C SER A 9 -62.98 15.96 51.40
N ALA A 10 -61.84 16.53 51.06
CA ALA A 10 -61.28 16.49 49.72
C ALA A 10 -60.45 15.18 49.53
N ALA A 11 -60.92 14.29 48.69
CA ALA A 11 -60.17 13.14 48.24
C ALA A 11 -59.20 13.57 47.15
N ALA A 12 -57.89 13.57 47.46
CA ALA A 12 -56.84 13.80 46.50
C ALA A 12 -56.53 12.45 45.71
N ALA A 13 -56.99 12.41 44.45
CA ALA A 13 -56.62 11.32 43.54
C ALA A 13 -55.16 11.53 43.05
N GLY A 14 -54.21 10.75 43.60
CA GLY A 14 -52.83 10.73 43.15
C GLY A 14 -52.75 10.08 41.78
N VAL A 15 -52.47 10.86 40.74
CA VAL A 15 -52.08 10.35 39.41
C VAL A 15 -50.62 9.89 39.48
N MET A 16 -50.43 8.59 39.58
CA MET A 16 -49.09 7.96 39.53
C MET A 16 -48.65 7.93 38.07
N SER A 17 -47.88 8.93 37.62
CA SER A 17 -47.26 8.96 36.31
C SER A 17 -46.19 7.89 36.25
N LEU A 18 -46.46 6.76 35.59
CA LEU A 18 -45.46 5.79 35.19
C LEU A 18 -44.56 6.43 34.13
N ALA A 19 -43.42 6.99 34.52
CA ALA A 19 -42.38 7.36 33.57
C ALA A 19 -41.78 6.06 32.97
N LEU A 20 -42.19 5.74 31.75
CA LEU A 20 -41.49 4.72 30.94
C LEU A 20 -40.06 5.24 30.72
N ALA A 21 -39.12 4.73 31.50
CA ALA A 21 -37.71 4.92 31.25
C ALA A 21 -37.38 4.18 29.92
N LEU A 22 -37.29 4.93 28.82
CA LEU A 22 -36.71 4.43 27.61
C LEU A 22 -35.27 3.97 27.95
N PRO A 23 -34.87 2.77 27.58
CA PRO A 23 -33.48 2.34 27.81
C PRO A 23 -32.58 3.38 27.12
N ALA A 24 -31.72 4.04 27.89
CA ALA A 24 -30.69 4.89 27.33
C ALA A 24 -29.86 4.02 26.38
N ALA A 25 -29.83 4.38 25.11
CA ALA A 25 -28.95 3.68 24.16
C ALA A 25 -27.53 3.75 24.73
N ALA A 26 -26.89 2.58 24.88
CA ALA A 26 -25.53 2.52 25.36
C ALA A 26 -24.63 3.33 24.42
N ALA A 27 -23.68 4.09 24.97
CA ALA A 27 -22.71 4.81 24.15
C ALA A 27 -21.90 3.79 23.29
N PRO A 28 -21.57 4.14 22.03
CA PRO A 28 -20.83 3.24 21.17
C PRO A 28 -19.47 2.88 21.77
N THR A 29 -19.04 1.63 21.59
CA THR A 29 -17.69 1.21 21.96
C THR A 29 -16.68 1.90 21.03
N LYS A 30 -15.76 2.68 21.62
CA LYS A 30 -14.71 3.39 20.87
C LYS A 30 -13.48 2.52 20.72
N PHE A 31 -12.86 2.59 19.55
CA PHE A 31 -11.57 1.97 19.28
C PHE A 31 -10.75 2.82 18.31
N ASP A 32 -9.40 2.71 18.42
CA ASP A 32 -8.49 3.53 17.62
C ASP A 32 -8.03 2.80 16.36
N PHE A 33 -7.99 3.53 15.24
CA PHE A 33 -7.32 3.15 14.01
C PHE A 33 -6.21 4.15 13.67
N TRP A 34 -4.95 3.68 13.62
CA TRP A 34 -3.80 4.49 13.21
C TRP A 34 -3.37 4.15 11.79
N PHE A 35 -3.10 5.19 10.99
CA PHE A 35 -2.74 5.03 9.59
C PHE A 35 -1.64 6.02 9.15
N GLY A 36 -0.94 5.70 8.05
CA GLY A 36 0.23 6.43 7.55
C GLY A 36 -0.01 7.18 6.24
N LEU A 37 -1.26 7.50 5.93
CA LEU A 37 -1.59 8.28 4.74
C LEU A 37 -1.80 9.76 5.13
N SER A 38 -1.39 10.67 4.25
CA SER A 38 -1.47 12.12 4.47
C SER A 38 -2.14 12.84 3.29
N GLY A 39 -2.41 14.13 3.45
CA GLY A 39 -2.98 14.97 2.39
C GLY A 39 -4.36 14.50 1.93
N ASP A 40 -4.54 14.35 0.63
CA ASP A 40 -5.81 13.91 0.03
C ASP A 40 -6.22 12.51 0.50
N LEU A 41 -5.27 11.60 0.61
CA LEU A 41 -5.51 10.23 1.06
C LEU A 41 -5.95 10.17 2.52
N GLU A 42 -5.40 11.02 3.39
CA GLU A 42 -5.86 11.17 4.77
C GLU A 42 -7.34 11.57 4.82
N ARG A 43 -7.74 12.57 4.01
CA ARG A 43 -9.15 13.00 3.94
C ARG A 43 -10.08 11.86 3.50
N VAL A 44 -9.64 11.01 2.58
CA VAL A 44 -10.43 9.84 2.15
C VAL A 44 -10.56 8.82 3.28
N VAL A 45 -9.48 8.54 4.03
CA VAL A 45 -9.54 7.66 5.22
C VAL A 45 -10.49 8.24 6.26
N GLN A 46 -10.38 9.53 6.59
CA GLN A 46 -11.27 10.18 7.55
C GLN A 46 -12.76 10.10 7.12
N THR A 47 -13.02 10.27 5.82
CA THR A 47 -14.37 10.11 5.27
C THR A 47 -14.87 8.66 5.39
N MET A 48 -14.02 7.68 5.12
CA MET A 48 -14.35 6.26 5.30
C MET A 48 -14.68 5.93 6.76
N CYS A 49 -13.91 6.45 7.70
CA CYS A 49 -14.14 6.29 9.14
C CYS A 49 -15.48 6.94 9.57
N LYS A 50 -15.74 8.14 9.07
CA LYS A 50 -17.02 8.82 9.27
C LYS A 50 -18.20 8.00 8.73
N ASN A 51 -18.08 7.48 7.51
CA ASN A 51 -19.11 6.64 6.89
C ASN A 51 -19.37 5.37 7.71
N PHE A 52 -18.35 4.73 8.24
CA PHE A 52 -18.50 3.60 9.16
C PHE A 52 -19.28 4.03 10.43
N ASN A 53 -18.87 5.10 11.09
CA ASN A 53 -19.51 5.59 12.30
C ASN A 53 -20.98 5.99 12.09
N GLU A 54 -21.31 6.49 10.89
CA GLU A 54 -22.70 6.86 10.53
C GLU A 54 -23.55 5.66 10.12
N SER A 55 -22.94 4.54 9.69
CA SER A 55 -23.64 3.35 9.18
C SER A 55 -24.25 2.47 10.27
N GLN A 56 -23.82 2.61 11.50
CA GLN A 56 -24.24 1.83 12.67
C GLN A 56 -24.09 2.67 13.96
N LYS A 57 -24.51 2.11 15.13
CA LYS A 57 -24.54 2.83 16.41
C LYS A 57 -23.80 2.13 17.56
N ASP A 58 -23.28 0.94 17.30
CA ASP A 58 -22.68 0.09 18.34
C ASP A 58 -21.19 0.42 18.56
N TYR A 59 -20.51 0.92 17.51
CA TYR A 59 -19.06 1.17 17.51
C TYR A 59 -18.72 2.54 16.97
N GLU A 60 -17.64 3.13 17.47
CA GLU A 60 -17.06 4.37 16.97
C GLU A 60 -15.56 4.18 16.72
N VAL A 61 -15.13 4.20 15.44
CA VAL A 61 -13.72 4.21 15.10
C VAL A 61 -13.15 5.63 15.19
N VAL A 62 -12.04 5.78 15.94
CA VAL A 62 -11.27 7.03 16.01
C VAL A 62 -10.04 6.89 15.13
N CYS A 63 -10.03 7.58 14.00
CA CYS A 63 -9.01 7.47 12.98
C CYS A 63 -7.96 8.57 13.12
N THR A 64 -6.69 8.18 13.32
CA THR A 64 -5.58 9.10 13.56
C THR A 64 -4.45 8.87 12.57
N SER A 65 -4.16 9.88 11.75
CA SER A 65 -2.97 9.86 10.88
C SER A 65 -1.69 9.98 11.71
N GLN A 66 -0.70 9.17 11.38
CA GLN A 66 0.65 9.21 11.95
C GLN A 66 1.65 9.88 10.99
N GLY A 67 1.15 10.49 9.90
CA GLY A 67 1.92 11.22 8.90
C GLY A 67 2.42 10.37 7.73
N ASN A 68 3.12 9.28 7.99
CA ASN A 68 3.59 8.34 6.96
C ASN A 68 3.72 6.91 7.50
N TYR A 69 3.99 5.96 6.61
CA TYR A 69 4.08 4.53 6.98
C TYR A 69 5.18 4.22 8.00
N ASP A 70 6.37 4.84 7.85
CA ASP A 70 7.48 4.61 8.79
C ASP A 70 7.15 5.13 10.18
N ALA A 71 6.62 6.35 10.28
CA ALA A 71 6.17 6.93 11.53
C ALA A 71 5.06 6.08 12.17
N THR A 72 4.10 5.59 11.37
CA THR A 72 3.03 4.71 11.85
C THR A 72 3.59 3.45 12.49
N LEU A 73 4.52 2.77 11.82
CA LEU A 73 5.14 1.55 12.34
C LEU A 73 5.94 1.83 13.62
N GLN A 74 6.78 2.87 13.64
CA GLN A 74 7.59 3.22 14.80
C GLN A 74 6.74 3.65 15.99
N ASN A 75 5.74 4.50 15.78
CA ASN A 75 4.81 4.93 16.82
C ASN A 75 4.02 3.74 17.38
N THR A 76 3.61 2.80 16.52
CA THR A 76 2.92 1.57 16.94
C THR A 76 3.79 0.70 17.82
N ILE A 77 5.07 0.50 17.46
CA ILE A 77 6.02 -0.27 18.28
C ILE A 77 6.21 0.40 19.66
N ALA A 78 6.36 1.73 19.69
CA ALA A 78 6.50 2.47 20.93
C ALA A 78 5.24 2.40 21.80
N ALA A 79 4.07 2.59 21.20
CA ALA A 79 2.78 2.52 21.88
C ALA A 79 2.50 1.11 22.42
N PHE A 80 2.81 0.05 21.65
CA PHE A 80 2.64 -1.32 22.11
C PHE A 80 3.49 -1.62 23.36
N ARG A 81 4.74 -1.17 23.38
CA ARG A 81 5.62 -1.30 24.55
C ARG A 81 5.08 -0.56 25.78
N ALA A 82 4.33 0.52 25.57
CA ALA A 82 3.71 1.32 26.62
C ALA A 82 2.30 0.86 26.99
N GLY A 83 1.76 -0.21 26.37
CA GLY A 83 0.38 -0.67 26.56
C GLY A 83 -0.69 0.31 26.06
N LYS A 84 -0.35 1.18 25.10
CA LYS A 84 -1.21 2.24 24.55
C LYS A 84 -1.42 2.11 23.04
N GLN A 85 -1.25 0.90 22.49
CA GLN A 85 -1.41 0.63 21.07
C GLN A 85 -2.86 0.83 20.60
N PRO A 86 -3.11 1.24 19.33
CA PRO A 86 -4.45 1.26 18.75
C PRO A 86 -5.02 -0.16 18.63
N ALA A 87 -6.31 -0.29 18.39
CA ALA A 87 -6.91 -1.59 18.07
C ALA A 87 -6.57 -2.04 16.66
N VAL A 88 -6.57 -1.10 15.71
CA VAL A 88 -6.24 -1.35 14.31
C VAL A 88 -5.09 -0.43 13.88
N VAL A 89 -4.14 -0.96 13.13
CA VAL A 89 -3.05 -0.17 12.55
C VAL A 89 -2.81 -0.54 11.09
N GLN A 90 -2.57 0.46 10.27
CA GLN A 90 -2.11 0.29 8.90
C GLN A 90 -0.60 0.08 8.90
N VAL A 91 -0.16 -1.08 8.40
CA VAL A 91 1.27 -1.37 8.22
C VAL A 91 1.54 -1.69 6.76
N TYR A 92 2.48 -0.96 6.17
CA TYR A 92 2.85 -1.18 4.78
C TYR A 92 3.63 -2.49 4.55
N ASP A 93 3.72 -2.90 3.30
CA ASP A 93 4.28 -4.17 2.86
C ASP A 93 5.65 -4.50 3.48
N ALA A 94 6.58 -3.54 3.54
CA ALA A 94 7.91 -3.74 4.10
C ALA A 94 7.91 -4.03 5.63
N GLY A 95 6.84 -3.70 6.34
CA GLY A 95 6.68 -3.99 7.77
C GLY A 95 6.17 -5.40 8.07
N THR A 96 5.70 -6.14 7.06
CA THR A 96 4.96 -7.41 7.24
C THR A 96 5.75 -8.46 8.03
N ALA A 97 6.99 -8.77 7.65
CA ALA A 97 7.78 -9.79 8.36
C ALA A 97 8.09 -9.40 9.81
N THR A 98 8.32 -8.12 10.08
CA THR A 98 8.51 -7.58 11.42
C THR A 98 7.24 -7.76 12.28
N MET A 99 6.08 -7.46 11.72
CA MET A 99 4.80 -7.67 12.40
C MET A 99 4.54 -9.15 12.67
N MET A 100 4.76 -10.01 11.68
CA MET A 100 4.56 -11.46 11.82
C MET A 100 5.33 -12.07 13.01
N LEU A 101 6.59 -11.68 13.20
CA LEU A 101 7.40 -12.20 14.30
C LEU A 101 7.17 -11.50 15.64
N SER A 102 6.56 -10.32 15.64
CA SER A 102 6.27 -9.59 16.87
C SER A 102 5.32 -10.36 17.79
N GLY A 103 4.39 -11.14 17.23
CA GLY A 103 3.29 -11.79 17.97
C GLY A 103 2.30 -10.79 18.59
N ALA A 104 2.41 -9.51 18.24
CA ALA A 104 1.64 -8.41 18.83
C ALA A 104 0.30 -8.16 18.10
N TYR A 105 -0.25 -9.17 17.48
CA TYR A 105 -1.46 -9.04 16.66
C TYR A 105 -2.46 -10.17 16.92
N TYR A 106 -3.70 -9.91 16.55
CA TYR A 106 -4.78 -10.88 16.45
C TYR A 106 -4.95 -11.22 14.95
N PRO A 107 -4.79 -12.48 14.51
CA PRO A 107 -4.93 -12.84 13.09
C PRO A 107 -6.27 -12.40 12.52
N ALA A 108 -6.24 -11.66 11.41
CA ALA A 108 -7.45 -11.07 10.82
C ALA A 108 -8.47 -12.14 10.40
N GLY A 109 -8.03 -13.24 9.82
CA GLY A 109 -8.91 -14.35 9.45
C GLY A 109 -9.63 -14.95 10.64
N LYS A 110 -8.92 -15.14 11.76
CA LYS A 110 -9.47 -15.63 13.02
C LYS A 110 -10.44 -14.62 13.64
N LEU A 111 -10.06 -13.35 13.71
CA LEU A 111 -10.92 -12.29 14.25
C LEU A 111 -12.28 -12.25 13.50
N MET A 112 -12.24 -12.27 12.17
CA MET A 112 -13.46 -12.20 11.36
C MET A 112 -14.37 -13.39 11.62
N SER A 113 -13.83 -14.61 11.60
CA SER A 113 -14.61 -15.83 11.84
C SER A 113 -15.20 -15.90 13.24
N GLU A 114 -14.47 -15.53 14.27
CA GLU A 114 -14.95 -15.56 15.67
C GLU A 114 -16.01 -14.48 15.95
N ASN A 115 -16.07 -13.42 15.14
CA ASN A 115 -17.11 -12.40 15.21
C ASN A 115 -18.25 -12.64 14.19
N GLY A 116 -18.32 -13.83 13.59
CA GLY A 116 -19.45 -14.26 12.73
C GLY A 116 -19.40 -13.72 11.29
N TYR A 117 -18.33 -13.05 10.89
CA TYR A 117 -18.14 -12.56 9.53
C TYR A 117 -17.56 -13.66 8.64
N LYS A 118 -18.28 -14.00 7.58
CA LYS A 118 -17.88 -15.01 6.58
C LYS A 118 -17.20 -14.31 5.41
N ILE A 119 -15.88 -14.27 5.43
CA ILE A 119 -15.08 -13.73 4.34
C ILE A 119 -14.58 -14.88 3.47
N ASP A 120 -14.83 -14.82 2.17
CA ASP A 120 -14.20 -15.74 1.22
C ASP A 120 -12.79 -15.24 0.89
N TRP A 121 -11.80 -15.79 1.56
CA TRP A 121 -10.38 -15.41 1.34
C TRP A 121 -9.86 -15.85 -0.04
N ASN A 122 -10.52 -16.76 -0.74
CA ASN A 122 -10.16 -17.15 -2.11
C ASN A 122 -10.63 -16.12 -3.15
N ASP A 123 -11.51 -15.21 -2.77
CA ASP A 123 -11.90 -14.07 -3.61
C ASP A 123 -10.80 -12.99 -3.72
N TYR A 124 -9.86 -12.96 -2.78
CA TYR A 124 -8.75 -12.03 -2.83
C TYR A 124 -7.74 -12.43 -3.90
N PHE A 125 -7.16 -11.43 -4.59
CA PHE A 125 -6.08 -11.70 -5.55
C PHE A 125 -4.95 -12.48 -4.86
N PRO A 126 -4.50 -13.62 -5.42
CA PRO A 126 -3.52 -14.49 -4.78
C PRO A 126 -2.21 -13.78 -4.40
N GLY A 127 -1.72 -12.86 -5.25
CA GLY A 127 -0.51 -12.07 -4.99
C GLY A 127 -0.66 -11.10 -3.81
N ILE A 128 -1.89 -10.69 -3.49
CA ILE A 128 -2.21 -9.82 -2.34
C ILE A 128 -2.42 -10.67 -1.08
N ALA A 129 -3.30 -11.67 -1.13
CA ALA A 129 -3.63 -12.47 0.03
C ALA A 129 -2.41 -13.24 0.57
N ARG A 130 -1.65 -13.90 -0.30
CA ARG A 130 -0.46 -14.67 0.07
C ARG A 130 0.65 -13.80 0.67
N TYR A 131 0.70 -12.52 0.31
CA TYR A 131 1.67 -11.59 0.90
C TYR A 131 1.43 -11.41 2.40
N TYR A 132 0.19 -11.43 2.86
CA TYR A 132 -0.20 -11.17 4.25
C TYR A 132 -0.61 -12.43 5.03
N ALA A 133 -0.53 -13.60 4.40
CA ALA A 133 -0.87 -14.88 5.01
C ALA A 133 0.34 -15.65 5.52
N THR A 134 0.12 -16.59 6.44
CA THR A 134 1.11 -17.59 6.84
C THR A 134 1.44 -18.54 5.69
N SER A 135 2.47 -19.36 5.86
CA SER A 135 2.79 -20.46 4.93
C SER A 135 1.64 -21.49 4.76
N LYS A 136 0.71 -21.53 5.73
CA LYS A 136 -0.49 -22.38 5.72
C LYS A 136 -1.73 -21.69 5.17
N GLY A 137 -1.61 -20.44 4.72
CA GLY A 137 -2.72 -19.66 4.16
C GLY A 137 -3.59 -18.93 5.20
N GLU A 138 -3.23 -18.93 6.49
CA GLU A 138 -3.93 -18.13 7.49
C GLU A 138 -3.63 -16.65 7.28
N LEU A 139 -4.65 -15.83 7.09
CA LEU A 139 -4.51 -14.39 6.88
C LEU A 139 -4.27 -13.67 8.21
N LEU A 140 -3.08 -13.09 8.37
CA LEU A 140 -2.65 -12.43 9.60
C LEU A 140 -3.08 -10.97 9.66
N SER A 141 -3.10 -10.29 8.54
CA SER A 141 -3.60 -8.92 8.42
C SER A 141 -4.62 -8.81 7.28
N PHE A 142 -5.44 -7.79 7.32
CA PHE A 142 -6.52 -7.58 6.38
C PHE A 142 -6.01 -6.72 5.21
N PRO A 143 -6.00 -7.21 3.95
CA PRO A 143 -5.59 -6.42 2.80
C PRO A 143 -6.43 -5.14 2.68
N PHE A 144 -5.79 -4.00 2.43
CA PHE A 144 -6.48 -2.71 2.43
C PHE A 144 -6.15 -1.88 1.17
N ASN A 145 -5.17 -0.99 1.26
CA ASN A 145 -4.81 -0.12 0.16
C ASN A 145 -3.70 -0.76 -0.66
N SER A 146 -4.10 -1.50 -1.67
CA SER A 146 -3.18 -2.24 -2.54
C SER A 146 -2.92 -1.49 -3.84
N SER A 147 -1.69 -1.58 -4.32
CA SER A 147 -1.22 -0.98 -5.55
C SER A 147 -0.13 -1.84 -6.19
N THR A 148 0.28 -1.49 -7.40
CA THR A 148 1.55 -1.91 -7.99
C THR A 148 2.13 -0.76 -8.81
N ALA A 149 3.40 -0.86 -9.17
CA ALA A 149 4.05 0.16 -10.00
C ALA A 149 3.66 0.01 -11.46
N LEU A 150 3.46 1.14 -12.10
CA LEU A 150 3.14 1.26 -13.52
C LEU A 150 4.08 2.27 -14.20
N LEU A 151 4.21 2.15 -15.50
CA LEU A 151 4.80 3.15 -16.35
C LEU A 151 3.71 4.13 -16.81
N TYR A 152 3.83 5.40 -16.44
CA TYR A 152 3.02 6.48 -16.97
C TYR A 152 3.73 7.08 -18.18
N TRP A 153 3.00 7.34 -19.27
CA TRP A 153 3.59 7.85 -20.48
C TRP A 153 2.70 8.87 -21.20
N ASN A 154 3.35 9.89 -21.75
CA ASN A 154 2.69 10.98 -22.47
C ASN A 154 2.49 10.60 -23.93
N LYS A 155 1.25 10.29 -24.30
CA LYS A 155 0.88 9.86 -25.66
C LYS A 155 1.15 10.93 -26.72
N ASP A 156 0.97 12.21 -26.36
CA ASP A 156 1.25 13.31 -27.28
C ASP A 156 2.74 13.44 -27.61
N ALA A 157 3.60 13.22 -26.62
CA ALA A 157 5.04 13.20 -26.81
C ALA A 157 5.49 11.99 -27.63
N PHE A 158 4.91 10.82 -27.36
CA PHE A 158 5.19 9.60 -28.11
C PHE A 158 4.72 9.70 -29.57
N ALA A 159 3.57 10.31 -29.83
CA ALA A 159 3.11 10.57 -31.20
C ALA A 159 4.11 11.40 -31.99
N LYS A 160 4.81 12.39 -31.38
CA LYS A 160 5.84 13.18 -32.05
C LYS A 160 7.09 12.37 -32.45
N ILE A 161 7.34 11.24 -31.80
CA ILE A 161 8.42 10.31 -32.17
C ILE A 161 7.90 9.12 -32.98
N GLY A 162 6.65 9.19 -33.49
CA GLY A 162 6.04 8.16 -34.34
C GLY A 162 5.62 6.90 -33.57
N LYS A 163 5.38 7.00 -32.25
CA LYS A 163 4.98 5.87 -31.41
C LYS A 163 3.53 6.03 -30.93
N THR A 164 2.80 4.93 -30.88
CA THR A 164 1.40 4.86 -30.44
C THR A 164 1.19 3.99 -29.20
N GLU A 165 2.25 3.29 -28.76
CA GLU A 165 2.25 2.39 -27.60
C GLU A 165 3.41 2.74 -26.66
N ALA A 166 3.25 2.40 -25.39
CA ALA A 166 4.32 2.46 -24.40
C ALA A 166 5.40 1.40 -24.69
N PRO A 167 6.66 1.62 -24.27
CA PRO A 167 7.72 0.63 -24.42
C PRO A 167 7.41 -0.62 -23.57
N LYS A 168 7.58 -1.80 -24.19
CA LYS A 168 7.38 -3.10 -23.52
C LYS A 168 8.68 -3.68 -22.99
N THR A 169 9.81 -3.25 -23.54
CA THR A 169 11.15 -3.67 -23.10
C THR A 169 11.98 -2.47 -22.65
N TRP A 170 13.00 -2.73 -21.84
CA TRP A 170 13.96 -1.69 -21.43
C TRP A 170 14.79 -1.19 -22.62
N GLU A 171 15.02 -2.05 -23.63
CA GLU A 171 15.64 -1.69 -24.87
C GLU A 171 14.78 -0.69 -25.66
N ASP A 172 13.45 -0.93 -25.76
CA ASP A 172 12.51 0.01 -26.37
C ASP A 172 12.46 1.31 -25.59
N ALA A 173 12.38 1.25 -24.24
CA ALA A 173 12.37 2.43 -23.38
C ALA A 173 13.61 3.31 -23.61
N ALA A 174 14.80 2.68 -23.75
CA ALA A 174 16.05 3.40 -24.03
C ALA A 174 16.03 4.06 -25.40
N ALA A 175 15.48 3.39 -26.42
CA ALA A 175 15.33 3.96 -27.78
C ALA A 175 14.33 5.13 -27.78
N ASP A 176 13.19 4.97 -27.10
CA ASP A 176 12.16 5.99 -27.00
C ASP A 176 12.65 7.22 -26.22
N MET A 177 13.39 7.03 -25.10
CA MET A 177 14.03 8.13 -24.38
C MET A 177 15.00 8.94 -25.24
N LYS A 178 15.82 8.27 -26.07
CA LYS A 178 16.72 8.95 -27.01
C LYS A 178 15.95 9.73 -28.07
N ALA A 179 14.89 9.15 -28.63
CA ALA A 179 14.04 9.81 -29.60
C ALA A 179 13.33 11.02 -29.00
N LEU A 180 12.76 10.90 -27.79
CA LEU A 180 12.15 12.02 -27.06
C LEU A 180 13.15 13.15 -26.81
N LYS A 181 14.37 12.83 -26.37
CA LYS A 181 15.43 13.82 -26.21
C LYS A 181 15.78 14.50 -27.52
N GLY A 182 15.90 13.73 -28.61
CA GLY A 182 16.13 14.26 -29.97
C GLY A 182 14.99 15.15 -30.47
N ALA A 183 13.76 14.92 -30.03
CA ALA A 183 12.59 15.73 -30.28
C ALA A 183 12.48 16.99 -29.39
N GLY A 184 13.47 17.24 -28.56
CA GLY A 184 13.58 18.47 -27.73
C GLY A 184 12.98 18.34 -26.32
N TYR A 185 12.59 17.14 -25.88
CA TYR A 185 12.13 16.95 -24.51
C TYR A 185 13.30 16.84 -23.54
N ASP A 186 13.35 17.74 -22.54
CA ASP A 186 14.44 17.81 -21.56
C ASP A 186 14.38 16.68 -20.50
N CYS A 187 13.20 16.14 -20.24
CA CYS A 187 12.98 15.03 -19.33
C CYS A 187 12.23 13.88 -20.03
N PRO A 188 12.94 13.01 -20.78
CA PRO A 188 12.30 11.82 -21.36
C PRO A 188 11.70 10.88 -20.32
N MET A 189 12.39 10.70 -19.18
CA MET A 189 11.91 9.89 -18.05
C MET A 189 12.38 10.45 -16.73
N ALA A 190 11.57 10.34 -15.69
CA ALA A 190 12.00 10.56 -14.31
C ALA A 190 11.84 9.30 -13.47
N ILE A 191 12.76 9.09 -12.53
CA ILE A 191 12.75 8.02 -11.56
C ILE A 191 13.01 8.55 -10.15
N ASN A 192 12.52 7.84 -9.16
CA ASN A 192 12.80 8.12 -7.77
C ASN A 192 13.76 7.06 -7.20
N ILE A 193 14.88 7.51 -6.62
CA ILE A 193 15.91 6.67 -6.02
C ILE A 193 15.96 6.76 -4.49
N SER A 194 14.99 7.42 -3.85
CA SER A 194 14.92 7.48 -2.39
C SER A 194 14.47 6.15 -1.79
N GLY A 195 14.80 5.91 -0.51
CA GLY A 195 14.66 4.61 0.13
C GLY A 195 13.28 3.96 -0.01
N ASN A 196 12.23 4.66 0.41
CA ASN A 196 10.87 4.07 0.38
C ASN A 196 10.31 3.84 -1.03
N GLU A 197 10.89 4.49 -2.03
CA GLU A 197 10.48 4.33 -3.43
C GLU A 197 11.30 3.24 -4.16
N SER A 198 12.19 2.58 -3.44
CA SER A 198 13.00 1.47 -3.96
C SER A 198 12.16 0.30 -4.47
N TRP A 199 10.94 0.16 -3.94
CA TRP A 199 10.04 -0.91 -4.37
C TRP A 199 9.71 -0.85 -5.86
N GLN A 200 9.70 0.34 -6.46
CA GLN A 200 9.50 0.53 -7.90
C GLN A 200 10.70 0.04 -8.73
N LEU A 201 11.92 0.17 -8.18
CA LEU A 201 13.15 -0.19 -8.88
C LEU A 201 13.59 -1.62 -8.55
N MET A 202 13.94 -1.91 -7.29
CA MET A 202 14.51 -3.20 -6.89
C MET A 202 13.48 -4.32 -6.86
N GLU A 203 12.36 -4.09 -6.18
CA GLU A 203 11.40 -5.14 -5.89
C GLU A 203 10.56 -5.50 -7.12
N GLN A 204 10.08 -4.50 -7.86
CA GLN A 204 9.33 -4.74 -9.10
C GLN A 204 10.23 -5.35 -10.19
N PHE A 205 11.47 -4.85 -10.34
CA PHE A 205 12.41 -5.45 -11.29
C PHE A 205 12.63 -6.93 -10.96
N SER A 206 12.90 -7.23 -9.70
CA SER A 206 13.15 -8.60 -9.24
C SER A 206 11.96 -9.51 -9.52
N ALA A 207 10.75 -9.08 -9.22
CA ALA A 207 9.54 -9.85 -9.47
C ALA A 207 9.29 -10.07 -10.97
N LEU A 208 9.23 -9.00 -11.74
CA LEU A 208 8.93 -9.05 -13.18
C LEU A 208 9.92 -9.91 -13.96
N HIS A 209 11.18 -10.01 -13.50
CA HIS A 209 12.25 -10.79 -14.10
C HIS A 209 12.51 -12.13 -13.39
N ASN A 210 11.70 -12.48 -12.38
CA ASN A 210 11.89 -13.66 -11.53
C ASN A 210 13.32 -13.78 -10.98
N GLN A 211 13.87 -12.65 -10.49
CA GLN A 211 15.20 -12.58 -9.89
C GLN A 211 15.06 -12.48 -8.36
N PRO A 212 15.82 -13.27 -7.58
CA PRO A 212 15.75 -13.15 -6.13
C PRO A 212 16.36 -11.83 -5.64
N ILE A 213 15.80 -11.30 -4.57
CA ILE A 213 16.40 -10.22 -3.77
C ILE A 213 17.29 -10.84 -2.69
N ALA A 214 16.83 -11.95 -2.11
CA ALA A 214 17.54 -12.66 -1.05
C ALA A 214 17.41 -14.18 -1.21
N THR A 215 18.34 -14.91 -0.58
CA THR A 215 18.27 -16.37 -0.41
C THR A 215 17.00 -16.77 0.33
N LYS A 216 16.77 -18.08 0.48
CA LYS A 216 15.60 -18.61 1.18
C LYS A 216 14.28 -18.12 0.57
N ASN A 217 14.21 -18.06 -0.77
CA ASN A 217 13.02 -17.60 -1.49
C ASN A 217 12.53 -16.21 -0.97
N ASN A 218 13.42 -15.22 -1.00
CA ASN A 218 13.18 -13.88 -0.45
C ASN A 218 12.79 -13.89 1.04
N GLY A 219 13.37 -14.79 1.83
CA GLY A 219 13.17 -14.89 3.27
C GLY A 219 11.99 -15.77 3.72
N TYR A 220 11.20 -16.31 2.79
CA TYR A 220 10.06 -17.17 3.16
C TYR A 220 10.47 -18.46 3.87
N ASP A 221 11.64 -19.00 3.57
CA ASP A 221 12.08 -20.30 4.06
C ASP A 221 13.03 -20.21 5.26
N GLY A 222 13.27 -19.02 5.81
CA GLY A 222 14.04 -18.89 7.04
C GLY A 222 14.59 -17.50 7.33
N LEU A 223 14.84 -17.25 8.62
CA LEU A 223 15.39 -15.99 9.10
C LEU A 223 16.89 -15.80 8.76
N ASP A 224 17.56 -16.88 8.39
CA ASP A 224 18.93 -16.89 7.88
C ASP A 224 19.05 -16.47 6.41
N ALA A 225 18.02 -15.85 5.86
CA ALA A 225 18.04 -15.24 4.53
C ALA A 225 19.09 -14.14 4.46
N ARG A 226 19.76 -14.04 3.29
CA ARG A 226 20.77 -12.99 3.01
C ARG A 226 20.51 -12.39 1.64
N LEU A 227 20.70 -11.09 1.50
CA LEU A 227 20.57 -10.38 0.23
C LEU A 227 21.58 -10.93 -0.78
N GLU A 228 21.13 -11.10 -2.01
CA GLU A 228 21.96 -11.54 -3.14
C GLU A 228 21.71 -10.72 -4.41
N VAL A 229 21.07 -9.55 -4.29
CA VAL A 229 20.79 -8.64 -5.42
C VAL A 229 22.04 -8.28 -6.23
N ASN A 230 23.21 -8.25 -5.58
CA ASN A 230 24.52 -7.99 -6.20
C ASN A 230 25.01 -9.11 -7.12
N LYS A 231 24.33 -10.25 -7.15
CA LYS A 231 24.65 -11.43 -7.98
C LYS A 231 23.62 -11.68 -9.08
N THR A 232 22.61 -10.80 -9.19
CA THR A 232 21.49 -10.98 -10.11
C THR A 232 21.55 -9.98 -11.27
N LYS A 233 20.61 -10.08 -12.20
CA LYS A 233 20.44 -9.12 -13.30
C LYS A 233 20.11 -7.70 -12.81
N PHE A 234 19.83 -7.52 -11.53
CA PHE A 234 19.59 -6.21 -10.94
C PHE A 234 20.80 -5.27 -11.08
N VAL A 235 22.04 -5.80 -11.00
CA VAL A 235 23.25 -5.00 -11.23
C VAL A 235 23.26 -4.41 -12.65
N LYS A 236 22.90 -5.22 -13.67
CA LYS A 236 22.77 -4.73 -15.05
C LYS A 236 21.72 -3.62 -15.13
N TYR A 237 20.56 -3.81 -14.49
CA TYR A 237 19.48 -2.81 -14.50
C TYR A 237 19.94 -1.47 -13.92
N VAL A 238 20.59 -1.48 -12.76
CA VAL A 238 21.13 -0.24 -12.16
C VAL A 238 22.24 0.37 -13.03
N THR A 239 23.05 -0.46 -13.70
CA THR A 239 24.06 0.02 -14.66
C THR A 239 23.42 0.75 -15.84
N ASP A 240 22.35 0.19 -16.40
CA ASP A 240 21.60 0.82 -17.49
C ASP A 240 20.93 2.13 -17.04
N LEU A 241 20.26 2.13 -15.88
CA LEU A 241 19.68 3.35 -15.30
C LEU A 241 20.74 4.45 -15.11
N LYS A 242 21.90 4.09 -14.56
CA LYS A 242 23.02 5.05 -14.39
C LYS A 242 23.52 5.57 -15.72
N SER A 243 23.70 4.69 -16.71
CA SER A 243 24.10 5.07 -18.08
C SER A 243 23.09 6.02 -18.73
N TRP A 244 21.80 5.77 -18.61
CA TRP A 244 20.75 6.63 -19.14
C TRP A 244 20.70 7.98 -18.41
N TYR A 245 20.96 8.00 -17.12
CA TYR A 245 21.11 9.22 -16.34
C TYR A 245 22.29 10.05 -16.83
N ASP A 246 23.47 9.44 -17.02
CA ASP A 246 24.67 10.13 -17.49
C ASP A 246 24.51 10.71 -18.92
N GLN A 247 23.66 10.07 -19.74
CA GLN A 247 23.27 10.57 -21.05
C GLN A 247 22.19 11.67 -20.98
N GLY A 248 21.68 12.00 -19.81
CA GLY A 248 20.58 12.95 -19.60
C GLY A 248 19.25 12.48 -20.15
N LEU A 249 19.02 11.14 -20.22
CA LEU A 249 17.75 10.53 -20.62
C LEU A 249 16.81 10.36 -19.43
N ILE A 250 17.39 10.24 -18.24
CA ILE A 250 16.67 10.12 -16.97
C ILE A 250 17.00 11.30 -16.07
N LYS A 251 15.98 11.81 -15.36
CA LYS A 251 16.11 12.75 -14.26
C LYS A 251 15.70 12.10 -12.94
N ILE A 252 16.28 12.57 -11.84
CA ILE A 252 16.02 12.09 -10.48
C ILE A 252 15.18 13.12 -9.76
N LYS A 253 14.08 12.66 -9.15
CA LYS A 253 13.03 13.45 -8.51
C LYS A 253 13.49 14.71 -7.78
N SER A 254 14.36 14.59 -6.80
CA SER A 254 14.65 15.70 -5.88
C SER A 254 15.76 16.62 -6.35
N LYS A 255 16.59 16.18 -7.28
CA LYS A 255 17.81 16.90 -7.66
C LYS A 255 17.67 17.77 -8.91
N GLU A 256 17.03 17.23 -9.93
CA GLU A 256 16.98 17.83 -11.27
C GLU A 256 15.62 18.42 -11.64
N LEU A 257 14.53 17.92 -11.01
CA LEU A 257 13.18 18.33 -11.36
C LEU A 257 12.72 19.60 -10.64
N GLY A 258 13.28 19.90 -9.47
CA GLY A 258 12.83 21.01 -8.62
C GLY A 258 11.41 20.87 -8.09
N GLN A 259 10.75 19.77 -8.42
CA GLN A 259 9.37 19.45 -8.04
C GLN A 259 9.18 17.95 -7.86
N ASP A 260 8.00 17.55 -7.41
CA ASP A 260 7.62 16.14 -7.30
C ASP A 260 7.56 15.47 -8.68
N MET A 261 7.99 14.22 -8.77
CA MET A 261 8.05 13.46 -10.02
C MET A 261 6.65 13.30 -10.68
N VAL A 262 5.62 13.04 -9.87
CA VAL A 262 4.24 12.90 -10.36
C VAL A 262 3.74 14.24 -10.91
N GLN A 263 4.07 15.33 -10.23
CA GLN A 263 3.75 16.68 -10.70
C GLN A 263 4.51 17.03 -11.97
N ALA A 264 5.79 16.65 -12.11
CA ALA A 264 6.59 16.87 -13.33
C ALA A 264 6.01 16.12 -14.54
N PHE A 265 5.45 14.93 -14.33
CA PHE A 265 4.71 14.22 -15.37
C PHE A 265 3.38 14.92 -15.69
N ALA A 266 2.60 15.23 -14.68
CA ALA A 266 1.28 15.85 -14.86
C ALA A 266 1.35 17.24 -15.55
N SER A 267 2.41 18.01 -15.30
CA SER A 267 2.68 19.29 -16.00
C SER A 267 3.15 19.09 -17.45
N GLY A 268 3.55 17.87 -17.85
CA GLY A 268 4.14 17.57 -19.15
C GLY A 268 5.63 17.89 -19.26
N ASP A 269 6.31 18.19 -18.13
CA ASP A 269 7.76 18.43 -18.10
C ASP A 269 8.54 17.13 -18.28
N CYS A 270 8.04 16.01 -17.74
CA CYS A 270 8.56 14.66 -17.99
C CYS A 270 7.60 13.82 -18.84
N GLN A 271 8.13 12.99 -19.73
CA GLN A 271 7.34 12.24 -20.68
C GLN A 271 7.01 10.81 -20.23
N MET A 272 7.81 10.27 -19.33
CA MET A 272 7.57 9.01 -18.64
C MET A 272 7.94 9.13 -17.16
N ILE A 273 7.21 8.40 -16.31
CA ILE A 273 7.60 8.14 -14.92
C ILE A 273 7.23 6.71 -14.53
N MET A 274 7.96 6.15 -13.58
CA MET A 274 7.57 4.92 -12.90
C MET A 274 7.05 5.27 -11.52
N THR A 275 5.78 4.97 -11.26
CA THR A 275 5.20 5.20 -9.93
C THR A 275 4.01 4.29 -9.67
N SER A 276 3.43 4.40 -8.48
CA SER A 276 2.26 3.64 -8.04
C SER A 276 1.03 3.93 -8.91
N VAL A 277 0.18 2.92 -9.15
CA VAL A 277 -1.19 3.16 -9.61
C VAL A 277 -1.95 4.07 -8.64
N GLY A 278 -1.56 4.14 -7.38
CA GLY A 278 -2.10 5.07 -6.38
C GLY A 278 -2.02 6.54 -6.80
N ASP A 279 -1.04 6.92 -7.62
CA ASP A 279 -0.84 8.27 -8.11
C ASP A 279 -1.72 8.63 -9.32
N HIS A 280 -2.40 7.63 -9.91
CA HIS A 280 -3.23 7.85 -11.10
C HIS A 280 -4.29 8.93 -10.88
N GLY A 281 -4.92 8.94 -9.70
CA GLY A 281 -5.91 9.97 -9.35
C GLY A 281 -5.30 11.37 -9.23
N THR A 282 -4.07 11.47 -8.73
CA THR A 282 -3.31 12.72 -8.64
C THR A 282 -2.98 13.25 -10.01
N VAL A 283 -2.41 12.41 -10.88
CA VAL A 283 -2.12 12.79 -12.28
C VAL A 283 -3.39 13.28 -12.99
N GLY A 284 -4.49 12.52 -12.90
CA GLY A 284 -5.76 12.89 -13.54
C GLY A 284 -6.34 14.22 -13.06
N LYS A 285 -6.12 14.60 -11.79
CA LYS A 285 -6.58 15.87 -11.22
C LYS A 285 -5.66 17.06 -11.53
N THR A 286 -4.35 16.83 -11.67
CA THR A 286 -3.34 17.89 -11.76
C THR A 286 -2.70 18.00 -13.13
N GLN A 287 -3.10 17.14 -14.07
CA GLN A 287 -2.56 17.13 -15.43
C GLN A 287 -2.77 18.46 -16.16
N LYS A 288 -1.82 18.82 -16.98
CA LYS A 288 -1.93 19.95 -17.92
C LYS A 288 -3.16 19.77 -18.79
N ALA A 289 -3.94 20.83 -18.95
CA ALA A 289 -5.15 20.80 -19.78
C ALA A 289 -4.85 20.31 -21.21
N GLY A 290 -5.61 19.31 -21.66
CA GLY A 290 -5.46 18.71 -22.99
C GLY A 290 -4.33 17.70 -23.13
N MET A 291 -3.58 17.38 -22.06
CA MET A 291 -2.55 16.34 -22.10
C MET A 291 -3.20 14.97 -22.27
N ASN A 292 -2.75 14.23 -23.26
CA ASN A 292 -3.18 12.86 -23.51
C ASN A 292 -2.10 11.91 -23.01
N TRP A 293 -2.42 11.14 -21.97
CA TRP A 293 -1.52 10.20 -21.33
C TRP A 293 -2.20 8.86 -21.05
N ASP A 294 -1.42 7.87 -20.71
CA ASP A 294 -1.92 6.56 -20.33
C ASP A 294 -0.92 5.89 -19.37
N VAL A 295 -1.29 4.72 -18.87
CA VAL A 295 -0.41 3.86 -18.09
C VAL A 295 -0.18 2.53 -18.80
N ALA A 296 0.95 1.92 -18.52
CA ALA A 296 1.32 0.61 -19.02
C ALA A 296 2.03 -0.19 -17.93
N GLU A 297 2.18 -1.48 -18.13
CA GLU A 297 3.06 -2.30 -17.31
C GLU A 297 4.50 -1.79 -17.40
N LEU A 298 5.27 -1.96 -16.33
CA LEU A 298 6.71 -1.64 -16.35
C LEU A 298 7.43 -2.51 -17.41
N PRO A 299 8.41 -1.97 -18.14
CA PRO A 299 9.20 -2.75 -19.11
C PRO A 299 9.96 -3.92 -18.46
N VAL A 300 10.21 -4.94 -19.25
CA VAL A 300 11.15 -6.03 -18.92
C VAL A 300 12.27 -6.08 -19.97
N TYR A 301 13.39 -6.71 -19.70
CA TYR A 301 14.42 -6.93 -20.73
C TYR A 301 13.90 -7.85 -21.83
N ALA A 302 14.33 -7.59 -23.06
CA ALA A 302 13.99 -8.43 -24.20
C ALA A 302 14.34 -9.91 -23.94
N GLY A 303 13.45 -10.81 -24.34
CA GLY A 303 13.59 -12.26 -24.10
C GLY A 303 13.28 -12.69 -22.67
N THR A 304 12.85 -11.77 -21.77
CA THR A 304 12.38 -12.15 -20.44
C THR A 304 10.92 -12.60 -20.51
N GLU A 305 10.62 -13.78 -19.98
CA GLU A 305 9.25 -14.17 -19.66
C GLU A 305 8.77 -13.33 -18.48
N ARG A 306 7.84 -12.38 -18.75
CA ARG A 306 7.27 -11.52 -17.73
C ARG A 306 6.56 -12.34 -16.67
N LYS A 307 6.81 -12.05 -15.39
CA LYS A 307 6.06 -12.58 -14.25
C LYS A 307 5.15 -11.50 -13.64
N ASN A 308 4.37 -11.89 -12.64
CA ASN A 308 3.51 -10.96 -11.90
C ASN A 308 4.35 -9.90 -11.19
N SER A 309 3.82 -8.69 -11.11
CA SER A 309 4.36 -7.62 -10.26
C SER A 309 4.12 -7.91 -8.77
N LEU A 310 4.84 -7.23 -7.88
CA LEU A 310 4.59 -7.27 -6.45
C LEU A 310 3.52 -6.25 -6.04
N VAL A 311 2.72 -6.65 -5.05
CA VAL A 311 1.82 -5.73 -4.37
C VAL A 311 2.64 -4.71 -3.57
N GLY A 312 2.23 -3.45 -3.68
CA GLY A 312 2.63 -2.37 -2.79
C GLY A 312 1.45 -1.88 -1.97
N GLY A 313 1.72 -0.98 -1.03
CA GLY A 313 0.70 -0.41 -0.17
C GLY A 313 0.69 -1.04 1.21
N ALA A 314 -0.49 -1.26 1.80
CA ALA A 314 -0.58 -1.67 3.20
C ALA A 314 -1.76 -2.59 3.49
N SER A 315 -1.66 -3.28 4.61
CA SER A 315 -2.73 -4.06 5.23
C SER A 315 -3.05 -3.54 6.64
N LEU A 316 -4.21 -3.91 7.16
CA LEU A 316 -4.66 -3.56 8.49
C LEU A 316 -4.37 -4.70 9.46
N TRP A 317 -3.62 -4.38 10.51
CA TRP A 317 -3.28 -5.29 11.58
C TRP A 317 -4.12 -4.97 12.80
N VAL A 318 -4.81 -5.96 13.35
CA VAL A 318 -5.50 -5.84 14.62
C VAL A 318 -4.52 -6.20 15.71
N LEU A 319 -4.27 -5.29 16.65
CA LEU A 319 -3.25 -5.49 17.68
C LEU A 319 -3.80 -6.25 18.89
N SER A 320 -2.95 -7.07 19.51
CA SER A 320 -3.31 -7.83 20.71
C SER A 320 -3.41 -6.93 21.96
N GLY A 321 -4.08 -7.44 23.00
CA GLY A 321 -4.22 -6.72 24.28
C GLY A 321 -5.39 -5.72 24.32
N LYS A 322 -6.40 -5.91 23.47
CA LYS A 322 -7.63 -5.10 23.44
C LYS A 322 -8.79 -5.82 24.14
N SER A 323 -9.82 -5.07 24.52
CA SER A 323 -11.05 -5.63 25.06
C SER A 323 -11.84 -6.42 24.01
N ALA A 324 -12.71 -7.31 24.45
CA ALA A 324 -13.59 -8.08 23.55
C ALA A 324 -14.48 -7.15 22.68
N ASP A 325 -14.94 -6.04 23.24
CA ASP A 325 -15.80 -5.11 22.49
C ASP A 325 -15.02 -4.26 21.49
N GLU A 326 -13.75 -3.88 21.78
CA GLU A 326 -12.87 -3.26 20.79
C GLU A 326 -12.59 -4.23 19.63
N TYR A 327 -12.42 -5.52 19.90
CA TYR A 327 -12.25 -6.54 18.83
C TYR A 327 -13.50 -6.69 17.97
N LYS A 328 -14.70 -6.68 18.57
CA LYS A 328 -15.96 -6.68 17.79
C LYS A 328 -16.08 -5.44 16.90
N GLY A 329 -15.72 -4.26 17.44
CA GLY A 329 -15.67 -3.01 16.68
C GLY A 329 -14.67 -3.07 15.53
N ALA A 330 -13.46 -3.58 15.77
CA ALA A 330 -12.45 -3.79 14.74
C ALA A 330 -12.96 -4.75 13.66
N ALA A 331 -13.58 -5.88 14.02
CA ALA A 331 -14.14 -6.83 13.06
C ALA A 331 -15.26 -6.21 12.21
N ALA A 332 -16.16 -5.43 12.83
CA ALA A 332 -17.22 -4.70 12.14
C ALA A 332 -16.63 -3.68 11.13
N PHE A 333 -15.57 -2.97 11.50
CA PHE A 333 -14.87 -2.02 10.63
C PHE A 333 -14.17 -2.72 9.45
N LEU A 334 -13.50 -3.84 9.69
CA LEU A 334 -12.88 -4.63 8.61
C LEU A 334 -13.95 -5.18 7.64
N ASN A 335 -15.10 -5.62 8.16
CA ASN A 335 -16.22 -6.06 7.33
C ASN A 335 -16.81 -4.90 6.49
N PHE A 336 -16.90 -3.71 7.07
CA PHE A 336 -17.32 -2.50 6.33
C PHE A 336 -16.34 -2.16 5.19
N ILE A 337 -15.03 -2.30 5.43
CA ILE A 337 -14.01 -2.10 4.38
C ILE A 337 -14.12 -3.16 3.28
N HIS A 338 -14.49 -4.39 3.63
CA HIS A 338 -14.66 -5.49 2.66
C HIS A 338 -15.86 -5.30 1.73
N ASP A 339 -16.87 -4.52 2.14
CA ASP A 339 -18.07 -4.30 1.33
C ASP A 339 -17.71 -3.71 -0.05
N PRO A 340 -18.26 -4.25 -1.16
CA PRO A 340 -17.95 -3.77 -2.51
C PRO A 340 -18.26 -2.29 -2.75
N LYS A 341 -19.23 -1.70 -2.04
CA LYS A 341 -19.53 -0.27 -2.14
C LYS A 341 -18.43 0.58 -1.48
N THR A 342 -17.88 0.10 -0.36
CA THR A 342 -16.74 0.74 0.30
C THR A 342 -15.48 0.60 -0.56
N ALA A 343 -15.25 -0.56 -1.18
CA ALA A 343 -14.17 -0.75 -2.14
C ALA A 343 -14.30 0.19 -3.35
N LEU A 344 -15.50 0.35 -3.90
CA LEU A 344 -15.76 1.32 -4.98
C LEU A 344 -15.51 2.76 -4.50
N PHE A 345 -16.01 3.14 -3.33
CA PHE A 345 -15.75 4.46 -2.75
C PHE A 345 -14.24 4.71 -2.62
N TRP A 346 -13.50 3.73 -2.09
CA TRP A 346 -12.06 3.78 -1.90
C TRP A 346 -11.32 3.99 -3.23
N SER A 347 -11.56 3.12 -4.21
CA SER A 347 -10.90 3.22 -5.52
C SER A 347 -11.31 4.48 -6.31
N THR A 348 -12.56 4.97 -6.14
CA THR A 348 -13.02 6.21 -6.78
C THR A 348 -12.26 7.43 -6.27
N ASN A 349 -11.99 7.50 -4.95
CA ASN A 349 -11.42 8.68 -4.31
C ASN A 349 -9.89 8.60 -4.15
N THR A 350 -9.30 7.44 -4.46
CA THR A 350 -7.85 7.20 -4.44
C THR A 350 -7.38 6.68 -5.81
N GLY A 351 -6.16 6.21 -5.90
CA GLY A 351 -5.69 5.43 -7.06
C GLY A 351 -5.57 3.93 -6.76
N TYR A 352 -5.88 3.52 -5.52
CA TYR A 352 -5.73 2.13 -5.11
C TYR A 352 -6.71 1.21 -5.81
N ILE A 353 -6.27 -0.03 -6.05
CA ILE A 353 -7.06 -1.07 -6.73
C ILE A 353 -7.95 -1.81 -5.73
N PRO A 354 -9.05 -2.44 -6.18
CA PRO A 354 -9.76 -3.43 -5.38
C PRO A 354 -8.83 -4.61 -5.07
N VAL A 355 -9.03 -5.22 -3.92
CA VAL A 355 -8.19 -6.33 -3.45
C VAL A 355 -8.82 -7.71 -3.72
N THR A 356 -10.06 -7.74 -4.22
CA THR A 356 -10.86 -8.94 -4.48
C THR A 356 -11.31 -9.03 -5.93
N ASN A 357 -11.49 -10.26 -6.43
CA ASN A 357 -12.05 -10.49 -7.76
C ASN A 357 -13.49 -9.95 -7.85
N SER A 358 -14.33 -10.20 -6.85
CA SER A 358 -15.70 -9.68 -6.81
C SER A 358 -15.74 -8.14 -6.81
N GLY A 359 -14.86 -7.48 -6.07
CA GLY A 359 -14.71 -6.02 -6.08
C GLY A 359 -14.29 -5.49 -7.46
N PHE A 360 -13.36 -6.15 -8.11
CA PHE A 360 -12.93 -5.80 -9.46
C PHE A 360 -14.06 -5.96 -10.50
N GLU A 361 -14.75 -7.10 -10.49
CA GLU A 361 -15.86 -7.35 -11.40
C GLU A 361 -17.05 -6.42 -11.14
N PHE A 362 -17.32 -6.08 -9.89
CA PHE A 362 -18.32 -5.06 -9.54
C PHE A 362 -17.97 -3.70 -10.13
N MET A 363 -16.72 -3.27 -10.01
CA MET A 363 -16.25 -2.00 -10.58
C MET A 363 -16.29 -2.02 -12.11
N LYS A 364 -15.85 -3.11 -12.74
CA LYS A 364 -15.86 -3.29 -14.19
C LYS A 364 -17.29 -3.25 -14.74
N SER A 365 -18.20 -4.02 -14.15
CA SER A 365 -19.60 -4.05 -14.56
C SER A 365 -20.34 -2.73 -14.35
N SER A 366 -19.89 -1.89 -13.40
CA SER A 366 -20.41 -0.53 -13.21
C SER A 366 -19.89 0.51 -14.23
N GLY A 367 -19.05 0.09 -15.17
CA GLY A 367 -18.39 0.99 -16.15
C GLY A 367 -17.37 1.92 -15.49
N PHE A 368 -16.79 1.52 -14.37
CA PHE A 368 -15.81 2.34 -13.65
C PHE A 368 -14.59 2.64 -14.53
N TYR A 369 -14.01 1.61 -15.15
CA TYR A 369 -12.80 1.75 -15.99
C TYR A 369 -13.06 2.36 -17.36
N ASP A 370 -14.32 2.52 -17.78
CA ASP A 370 -14.67 3.20 -19.02
C ASP A 370 -14.62 4.75 -18.89
N LYS A 371 -14.67 5.24 -17.64
CA LYS A 371 -14.67 6.67 -17.34
C LYS A 371 -13.25 7.23 -17.40
N ALA A 372 -13.08 8.35 -18.08
CA ALA A 372 -11.78 8.99 -18.30
C ALA A 372 -10.89 9.11 -17.04
N PRO A 373 -11.39 9.49 -15.84
CA PRO A 373 -10.54 9.62 -14.66
C PRO A 373 -9.99 8.30 -14.11
N TYR A 374 -10.50 7.14 -14.56
CA TYR A 374 -10.16 5.81 -14.01
C TYR A 374 -9.64 4.83 -15.05
N LYS A 375 -9.75 5.20 -16.32
CA LYS A 375 -9.28 4.38 -17.44
C LYS A 375 -7.79 4.10 -17.31
N GLY A 376 -7.39 2.85 -17.58
CA GLY A 376 -5.99 2.40 -17.47
C GLY A 376 -5.62 1.82 -16.11
N ARG A 377 -6.39 2.08 -15.02
CA ARG A 377 -6.06 1.52 -13.70
C ARG A 377 -6.14 -0.01 -13.64
N GLU A 378 -6.93 -0.63 -14.52
CA GLU A 378 -7.02 -2.09 -14.68
C GLU A 378 -5.69 -2.73 -15.08
N VAL A 379 -4.76 -1.97 -15.68
CA VAL A 379 -3.40 -2.43 -16.00
C VAL A 379 -2.64 -2.89 -14.76
N ALA A 380 -2.90 -2.26 -13.60
CA ALA A 380 -2.30 -2.67 -12.35
C ALA A 380 -2.74 -4.08 -11.93
N ILE A 381 -4.02 -4.43 -12.15
CA ILE A 381 -4.54 -5.76 -11.86
C ILE A 381 -3.97 -6.77 -12.85
N ALA A 382 -3.93 -6.42 -14.14
CA ALA A 382 -3.30 -7.25 -15.16
C ALA A 382 -1.84 -7.55 -14.82
N SER A 383 -1.07 -6.56 -14.35
CA SER A 383 0.32 -6.74 -13.95
C SER A 383 0.48 -7.63 -12.71
N LEU A 384 -0.40 -7.49 -11.70
CA LEU A 384 -0.38 -8.33 -10.49
C LEU A 384 -0.80 -9.78 -10.75
N THR A 385 -1.59 -10.02 -11.78
CA THR A 385 -2.15 -11.34 -12.14
C THR A 385 -1.56 -11.91 -13.45
N ALA A 386 -0.48 -11.31 -13.97
CA ALA A 386 0.15 -11.70 -15.22
C ALA A 386 0.64 -13.18 -15.24
N SER A 387 0.93 -13.73 -14.09
CA SER A 387 1.25 -15.15 -13.90
C SER A 387 0.87 -15.59 -12.48
N GLU A 388 0.76 -16.92 -12.27
CA GLU A 388 0.75 -17.44 -10.90
C GLU A 388 2.05 -17.05 -10.20
N PRO A 389 1.98 -16.56 -8.95
CA PRO A 389 3.16 -16.18 -8.20
C PRO A 389 4.13 -17.35 -8.00
N THR A 390 5.37 -17.17 -8.40
CA THR A 390 6.46 -18.11 -8.11
C THR A 390 6.91 -17.97 -6.65
N GLN A 391 7.87 -18.79 -6.22
CA GLN A 391 8.50 -18.65 -4.91
C GLN A 391 9.20 -17.28 -4.72
N ILE A 392 9.64 -16.66 -5.82
CA ILE A 392 10.28 -15.33 -5.80
C ILE A 392 9.26 -14.21 -5.91
N THR A 393 8.24 -14.37 -6.78
CA THR A 393 7.30 -13.28 -7.10
C THR A 393 6.09 -13.21 -6.18
N ARG A 394 6.00 -14.12 -5.20
CA ARG A 394 4.93 -14.11 -4.18
C ARG A 394 5.11 -13.03 -3.10
N GLY A 395 6.30 -12.41 -3.03
CA GLY A 395 6.58 -11.34 -2.07
C GLY A 395 7.97 -11.38 -1.45
N ILE A 396 8.12 -10.64 -0.36
CA ILE A 396 9.37 -10.50 0.40
C ILE A 396 9.04 -10.70 1.90
N ARG A 397 9.81 -11.58 2.55
CA ARG A 397 9.67 -11.92 3.98
C ARG A 397 10.98 -11.65 4.74
N LEU A 398 11.54 -10.46 4.56
CA LEU A 398 12.78 -10.03 5.20
C LEU A 398 12.46 -9.14 6.41
N GLY A 399 13.08 -9.45 7.53
CA GLY A 399 12.92 -8.67 8.75
C GLY A 399 13.58 -7.30 8.65
N ASN A 400 12.97 -6.28 9.29
CA ASN A 400 13.43 -4.90 9.24
C ASN A 400 13.69 -4.40 7.80
N PHE A 401 12.90 -4.85 6.84
CA PHE A 401 13.08 -4.55 5.43
C PHE A 401 13.02 -3.04 5.12
N THR A 402 12.36 -2.27 5.96
CA THR A 402 12.35 -0.80 5.90
C THR A 402 13.76 -0.21 5.99
N GLN A 403 14.64 -0.78 6.83
CA GLN A 403 16.03 -0.35 6.94
C GLN A 403 16.83 -0.73 5.69
N ILE A 404 16.51 -1.86 5.06
CA ILE A 404 17.13 -2.30 3.80
C ILE A 404 16.70 -1.36 2.66
N ARG A 405 15.44 -0.95 2.60
CA ARG A 405 14.98 0.08 1.64
C ARG A 405 15.70 1.41 1.84
N ALA A 406 15.89 1.85 3.09
CA ALA A 406 16.66 3.06 3.39
C ALA A 406 18.10 2.94 2.89
N GLU A 407 18.75 1.80 3.13
CA GLU A 407 20.11 1.54 2.66
C GLU A 407 20.17 1.51 1.12
N PHE A 408 19.18 0.92 0.45
CA PHE A 408 19.06 1.00 -1.01
C PHE A 408 19.12 2.46 -1.49
N GLY A 409 18.30 3.34 -0.90
CA GLY A 409 18.30 4.76 -1.25
C GLY A 409 19.67 5.42 -1.06
N ASN A 410 20.37 5.11 0.03
CA ASN A 410 21.72 5.63 0.31
C ASN A 410 22.71 5.21 -0.78
N GLN A 411 22.70 3.93 -1.17
CA GLN A 411 23.62 3.42 -2.18
C GLN A 411 23.27 3.94 -3.58
N MET A 412 21.99 4.04 -3.93
CA MET A 412 21.57 4.65 -5.19
C MET A 412 22.02 6.12 -5.28
N GLN A 413 21.86 6.91 -4.22
CA GLN A 413 22.36 8.26 -4.18
C GLN A 413 23.89 8.32 -4.37
N ALA A 414 24.65 7.41 -3.75
CA ALA A 414 26.10 7.36 -3.89
C ALA A 414 26.53 7.00 -5.34
N ILE A 415 25.85 6.03 -5.96
CA ILE A 415 26.06 5.61 -7.35
C ILE A 415 25.79 6.78 -8.30
N PHE A 416 24.60 7.40 -8.20
CA PHE A 416 24.21 8.49 -9.10
C PHE A 416 25.00 9.78 -8.88
N ALA A 417 25.59 9.96 -7.70
CA ALA A 417 26.55 11.05 -7.42
C ALA A 417 28.00 10.72 -7.82
N ASN A 418 28.26 9.59 -8.47
CA ASN A 418 29.60 9.09 -8.84
C ASN A 418 30.57 8.95 -7.65
N LYS A 419 30.05 8.67 -6.44
CA LYS A 419 30.87 8.43 -5.25
C LYS A 419 31.40 6.99 -5.20
N VAL A 420 30.63 6.05 -5.73
CA VAL A 420 30.98 4.63 -5.85
C VAL A 420 30.56 4.13 -7.23
N SER A 421 31.18 3.03 -7.68
CA SER A 421 30.72 2.33 -8.88
C SER A 421 29.36 1.62 -8.63
N VAL A 422 28.65 1.25 -9.69
CA VAL A 422 27.38 0.52 -9.55
C VAL A 422 27.61 -0.79 -8.79
N GLN A 423 28.60 -1.58 -9.16
CA GLN A 423 28.87 -2.85 -8.49
C GLN A 423 29.19 -2.64 -7.01
N GLU A 424 30.06 -1.70 -6.68
CA GLU A 424 30.42 -1.38 -5.29
C GLU A 424 29.19 -0.93 -4.47
N GLY A 425 28.33 -0.07 -5.04
CA GLY A 425 27.11 0.39 -4.34
C GLY A 425 26.15 -0.77 -4.08
N ILE A 426 25.97 -1.68 -5.04
CA ILE A 426 25.08 -2.83 -4.84
C ILE A 426 25.72 -3.89 -3.92
N ASP A 427 27.06 -4.04 -3.91
CA ASP A 427 27.77 -4.86 -2.92
C ASP A 427 27.65 -4.29 -1.51
N ASN A 428 27.73 -2.97 -1.34
CA ASN A 428 27.49 -2.29 -0.08
C ASN A 428 26.06 -2.47 0.41
N LEU A 429 25.06 -2.37 -0.49
CA LEU A 429 23.66 -2.68 -0.17
C LEU A 429 23.52 -4.09 0.38
N ALA A 430 24.10 -5.10 -0.31
CA ALA A 430 24.05 -6.49 0.12
C ALA A 430 24.74 -6.67 1.49
N LYS A 431 25.93 -6.10 1.68
CA LYS A 431 26.69 -6.18 2.94
C LYS A 431 25.92 -5.53 4.11
N ASN A 432 25.51 -4.29 3.94
CA ASN A 432 24.86 -3.52 5.01
C ASN A 432 23.45 -4.07 5.33
N GLY A 433 22.69 -4.46 4.29
CA GLY A 433 21.40 -5.11 4.45
C GLY A 433 21.52 -6.48 5.15
N ASN A 434 22.58 -7.25 4.86
CA ASN A 434 22.83 -8.50 5.56
C ASN A 434 23.13 -8.29 7.04
N ALA A 435 23.82 -7.22 7.43
CA ALA A 435 24.00 -6.88 8.83
C ALA A 435 22.66 -6.52 9.52
N VAL A 436 21.68 -5.97 8.80
CA VAL A 436 20.31 -5.78 9.32
C VAL A 436 19.62 -7.11 9.54
N LEU A 437 19.70 -8.03 8.57
CA LEU A 437 19.08 -9.35 8.64
C LEU A 437 19.70 -10.22 9.75
N GLU A 438 21.03 -10.17 9.93
CA GLU A 438 21.71 -10.89 11.01
C GLU A 438 21.26 -10.43 12.40
N ARG A 439 21.11 -9.12 12.62
CA ARG A 439 20.55 -8.59 13.87
C ARG A 439 19.11 -9.03 14.09
N PHE A 440 18.31 -9.08 13.03
CA PHE A 440 16.93 -9.54 13.10
C PHE A 440 16.86 -11.03 13.43
N GLU A 441 17.63 -11.87 12.75
CA GLU A 441 17.78 -13.30 13.03
C GLU A 441 18.19 -13.55 14.48
N ALA A 442 19.20 -12.84 14.98
CA ALA A 442 19.66 -12.96 16.37
C ALA A 442 18.56 -12.58 17.38
N THR A 443 17.77 -11.54 17.08
CA THR A 443 16.64 -11.09 17.94
C THR A 443 15.55 -12.15 18.03
N TYR A 444 15.30 -12.87 16.94
CA TYR A 444 14.24 -13.88 16.84
C TYR A 444 14.78 -15.31 16.77
N LYS A 445 15.97 -15.55 17.34
CA LYS A 445 16.63 -16.86 17.33
C LYS A 445 15.67 -17.96 17.83
N GLY A 446 15.52 -19.01 17.04
CA GLY A 446 14.66 -20.15 17.35
C GLY A 446 13.18 -19.95 17.00
N LYS A 447 12.78 -18.77 16.53
CA LYS A 447 11.45 -18.55 15.95
C LYS A 447 11.47 -18.81 14.45
N GLN A 448 10.31 -19.18 13.91
CA GLN A 448 10.07 -19.32 12.48
C GLN A 448 9.04 -18.27 12.04
N LEU A 449 9.14 -17.84 10.81
CA LEU A 449 8.06 -17.07 10.18
C LEU A 449 6.80 -17.96 10.11
N PRO A 450 5.64 -17.42 10.42
CA PRO A 450 4.40 -18.19 10.41
C PRO A 450 3.98 -18.63 9.01
#